data_8cea8f2654f8c591678373722c9ac2dc
#
_entry.id   8cea8f2654f8c591678373722c9ac2dc
#
_cell.length_a   1.000
_cell.length_b   1.000
_cell.length_c   1.000
_cell.angle_alpha   90.00
_cell.angle_beta   90.00
_cell.angle_gamma   90.00
#
_symmetry.space_group_name_H-M   'P 1'
#
loop_
_entity.id
_entity.type
_entity.pdbx_description
1 polymer ?
#
loop_
_entity_poly.entity_id
_entity_poly.type
_entity_poly.pdbx_seq_one_letter_code
_entity_poly.pdbx_strand_id
1 'polypeptide(L)'
;MHKYLFTKHTKAMKKLTYLAVAAVALGVASCNNNKPGYVITGTVEGAADGDTVFIQERVNRQFNKLDTAIIANGTFTFEGAQDSVVNRYITYSKDGDGVYVDFFLENGKIKVNLSKDDKSATGTPNNDAYQEIRNKINAIDQKQAAIYQAMGDSTLTDDQKMAKQKEFSELEEAYSQAIKEGVQKNITNPVGIMLFKQSFYENSTEDNDALLKQIPANYQNDETIVKIKDITEKQKATAAGQKFIDFEMLTPDGKPVKLSDYVGKGKVVLVDFWA
;
A
#
# COMPACT_ATOMS: atom_id res chain seq x y z
N MET A 1 61.48 46.71 8.57
CA MET A 1 61.76 45.34 8.19
C MET A 1 60.65 44.37 8.68
N HIS A 2 59.36 44.71 8.44
CA HIS A 2 58.20 43.91 8.99
C HIS A 2 57.00 43.77 8.05
N LYS A 3 57.16 43.99 6.74
CA LYS A 3 56.06 43.90 5.73
C LYS A 3 56.12 42.70 4.79
N TYR A 4 57.11 41.81 4.90
CA TYR A 4 57.29 40.71 3.94
C TYR A 4 56.86 39.30 4.46
N LEU A 5 56.49 39.20 5.74
CA LEU A 5 56.11 37.88 6.29
C LEU A 5 54.61 37.58 6.21
N PHE A 6 53.75 38.57 6.06
CA PHE A 6 52.28 38.33 6.05
C PHE A 6 51.71 37.87 4.70
N THR A 7 52.43 38.07 3.61
CA THR A 7 51.93 37.73 2.26
C THR A 7 52.19 36.27 1.83
N LYS A 8 53.10 35.56 2.51
CA LYS A 8 53.37 34.15 2.22
C LYS A 8 52.41 33.19 2.91
N HIS A 9 51.89 33.51 4.07
CA HIS A 9 50.95 32.63 4.80
C HIS A 9 49.55 32.61 4.20
N THR A 10 49.08 33.71 3.62
CA THR A 10 47.75 33.81 3.01
C THR A 10 47.64 33.05 1.67
N LYS A 11 48.76 32.92 0.91
CA LYS A 11 48.78 32.12 -0.32
C LYS A 11 48.83 30.62 -0.05
N ALA A 12 49.45 30.19 1.04
CA ALA A 12 49.50 28.78 1.43
C ALA A 12 48.14 28.29 1.98
N MET A 13 47.43 29.10 2.75
CA MET A 13 46.11 28.77 3.28
C MET A 13 45.02 28.69 2.17
N LYS A 14 45.09 29.58 1.14
CA LYS A 14 44.17 29.48 -0.01
C LYS A 14 44.36 28.21 -0.88
N LYS A 15 45.61 27.71 -0.97
CA LYS A 15 45.87 26.43 -1.69
C LYS A 15 45.45 25.21 -0.88
N LEU A 16 45.50 25.28 0.44
CA LEU A 16 45.06 24.16 1.32
C LEU A 16 43.54 24.04 1.35
N THR A 17 42.79 25.15 1.30
CA THR A 17 41.31 25.13 1.24
C THR A 17 40.78 24.59 -0.11
N TYR A 18 41.46 24.82 -1.21
CA TYR A 18 41.08 24.21 -2.49
C TYR A 18 41.42 22.73 -2.60
N LEU A 19 42.43 22.23 -1.87
CA LEU A 19 42.73 20.81 -1.79
C LEU A 19 41.70 20.03 -0.93
N ALA A 20 41.18 20.67 0.13
CA ALA A 20 40.19 20.04 1.01
C ALA A 20 38.79 19.92 0.32
N VAL A 21 38.43 20.92 -0.51
CA VAL A 21 37.16 20.84 -1.30
C VAL A 21 37.23 19.86 -2.46
N ALA A 22 38.44 19.65 -3.05
CA ALA A 22 38.63 18.64 -4.10
C ALA A 22 38.67 17.21 -3.57
N ALA A 23 39.01 16.99 -2.29
CA ALA A 23 39.05 15.64 -1.70
C ALA A 23 37.68 15.09 -1.31
N VAL A 24 36.66 15.94 -1.12
CA VAL A 24 35.28 15.53 -0.85
C VAL A 24 34.55 15.10 -2.13
N ALA A 25 35.00 15.55 -3.32
CA ALA A 25 34.40 15.19 -4.59
C ALA A 25 34.90 13.85 -5.18
N LEU A 26 35.91 13.20 -4.58
CA LEU A 26 36.50 11.94 -5.04
C LEU A 26 36.11 10.71 -4.21
N GLY A 27 35.24 10.87 -3.22
CA GLY A 27 34.80 9.78 -2.32
C GLY A 27 33.59 8.98 -2.81
N VAL A 28 33.04 9.24 -3.99
CA VAL A 28 31.84 8.55 -4.50
C VAL A 28 32.13 7.58 -5.68
N ALA A 29 33.37 7.17 -5.85
CA ALA A 29 33.75 6.24 -6.92
C ALA A 29 34.51 5.05 -6.38
N SER A 30 33.93 4.29 -5.43
CA SER A 30 34.41 2.95 -5.13
C SER A 30 33.43 2.19 -4.24
N CYS A 31 32.38 1.64 -4.85
CA CYS A 31 31.80 0.36 -4.51
C CYS A 31 31.13 -0.18 -5.77
N ASN A 32 31.92 -0.74 -6.65
CA ASN A 32 31.43 -1.54 -7.77
C ASN A 32 31.01 -2.92 -7.22
N ASN A 33 30.01 -2.93 -6.35
CA ASN A 33 29.24 -4.12 -6.10
C ASN A 33 28.11 -4.11 -7.13
N ASN A 34 28.23 -4.93 -8.16
CA ASN A 34 27.22 -5.12 -9.22
C ASN A 34 25.89 -5.70 -8.72
N LYS A 35 25.49 -5.43 -7.49
CA LYS A 35 24.14 -5.72 -7.03
C LYS A 35 23.25 -4.54 -7.40
N PRO A 36 22.13 -4.81 -8.09
CA PRO A 36 21.14 -3.75 -8.34
C PRO A 36 20.71 -3.17 -6.99
N GLY A 37 20.71 -1.84 -6.89
CA GLY A 37 20.25 -1.11 -5.73
C GLY A 37 19.08 -0.20 -6.06
N TYR A 38 18.47 0.38 -5.02
CA TYR A 38 17.48 1.43 -5.21
C TYR A 38 18.08 2.80 -4.91
N VAL A 39 17.55 3.80 -5.62
CA VAL A 39 17.71 5.22 -5.29
C VAL A 39 16.31 5.82 -5.27
N ILE A 40 15.88 6.30 -4.12
CA ILE A 40 14.62 7.00 -3.95
C ILE A 40 14.92 8.48 -3.84
N THR A 41 14.34 9.29 -4.71
CA THR A 41 14.41 10.75 -4.63
C THR A 41 13.01 11.31 -4.51
N GLY A 42 12.82 12.32 -3.67
CA GLY A 42 11.49 12.88 -3.51
C GLY A 42 11.48 14.30 -2.97
N THR A 43 10.27 14.85 -2.98
CA THR A 43 9.93 16.17 -2.45
C THR A 43 8.81 16.06 -1.44
N VAL A 44 8.75 17.00 -0.51
CA VAL A 44 7.67 17.14 0.47
C VAL A 44 7.17 18.57 0.42
N GLU A 45 5.88 18.75 0.12
CA GLU A 45 5.26 20.06 0.10
C GLU A 45 5.29 20.72 1.49
N GLY A 46 5.75 21.97 1.56
CA GLY A 46 5.81 22.73 2.79
C GLY A 46 6.94 22.34 3.77
N ALA A 47 7.77 21.35 3.44
CA ALA A 47 8.91 20.99 4.25
C ALA A 47 10.10 21.95 4.03
N ALA A 48 10.92 22.09 5.06
CA ALA A 48 12.13 22.91 5.04
C ALA A 48 13.40 22.07 5.00
N ASP A 49 14.50 22.66 4.53
CA ASP A 49 15.82 22.04 4.66
C ASP A 49 16.14 21.75 6.13
N GLY A 50 16.63 20.55 6.41
CA GLY A 50 16.86 20.05 7.76
C GLY A 50 15.71 19.21 8.33
N ASP A 51 14.52 19.25 7.74
CA ASP A 51 13.40 18.37 8.13
C ASP A 51 13.74 16.90 7.77
N THR A 52 13.08 15.98 8.47
CA THR A 52 13.37 14.54 8.39
C THR A 52 12.25 13.76 7.74
N VAL A 53 12.60 12.89 6.80
CA VAL A 53 11.72 11.94 6.14
C VAL A 53 12.13 10.50 6.52
N PHE A 54 11.17 9.60 6.66
CA PHE A 54 11.42 8.23 7.08
C PHE A 54 10.91 7.22 6.06
N ILE A 55 11.68 6.13 5.85
CA ILE A 55 11.11 4.87 5.36
C ILE A 55 10.60 4.11 6.57
N GLN A 56 9.37 3.63 6.51
CA GLN A 56 8.72 2.89 7.59
C GLN A 56 8.05 1.62 7.07
N GLU A 57 7.91 0.64 7.95
CA GLU A 57 6.98 -0.48 7.78
C GLU A 57 5.80 -0.32 8.74
N ARG A 58 4.69 -1.00 8.42
CA ARG A 58 3.51 -1.02 9.28
C ARG A 58 3.28 -2.42 9.81
N VAL A 59 3.49 -2.58 11.12
CA VAL A 59 3.29 -3.85 11.85
C VAL A 59 2.27 -3.61 12.96
N ASN A 60 1.23 -4.44 13.04
CA ASN A 60 0.17 -4.31 14.05
C ASN A 60 -0.42 -2.89 14.16
N ARG A 61 -0.63 -2.23 13.00
CA ARG A 61 -1.12 -0.85 12.88
C ARG A 61 -0.15 0.23 13.39
N GLN A 62 1.07 -0.11 13.75
CA GLN A 62 2.12 0.82 14.19
C GLN A 62 3.18 0.99 13.10
N PHE A 63 3.70 2.20 12.98
CA PHE A 63 4.80 2.51 12.08
C PHE A 63 6.14 2.32 12.77
N ASN A 64 6.98 1.42 12.25
CA ASN A 64 8.35 1.20 12.68
C ASN A 64 9.30 1.87 11.68
N LYS A 65 10.21 2.71 12.18
CA LYS A 65 11.21 3.37 11.34
C LYS A 65 12.27 2.37 10.90
N LEU A 66 12.57 2.37 9.59
CA LEU A 66 13.60 1.54 8.98
C LEU A 66 14.79 2.37 8.53
N ASP A 67 14.53 3.57 7.97
CA ASP A 67 15.57 4.46 7.46
C ASP A 67 15.16 5.92 7.58
N THR A 68 16.14 6.83 7.46
CA THR A 68 15.98 8.26 7.70
C THR A 68 16.75 9.08 6.66
N ALA A 69 16.10 10.07 6.06
CA ALA A 69 16.74 11.06 5.20
C ALA A 69 16.46 12.47 5.68
N ILE A 70 17.41 13.37 5.47
CA ILE A 70 17.28 14.80 5.74
C ILE A 70 16.98 15.52 4.44
N ILE A 71 16.01 16.43 4.46
CA ILE A 71 15.70 17.29 3.32
C ILE A 71 16.82 18.30 3.14
N ALA A 72 17.35 18.37 1.94
CA ALA A 72 18.36 19.35 1.53
C ALA A 72 18.04 19.86 0.12
N ASN A 73 18.06 21.17 -0.07
CA ASN A 73 17.65 21.83 -1.32
C ASN A 73 16.24 21.41 -1.77
N GLY A 74 15.30 21.28 -0.81
CA GLY A 74 13.92 20.90 -1.06
C GLY A 74 13.69 19.45 -1.45
N THR A 75 14.71 18.58 -1.39
CA THR A 75 14.63 17.16 -1.77
C THR A 75 15.19 16.25 -0.69
N PHE A 76 14.75 14.99 -0.69
CA PHE A 76 15.36 13.92 0.11
C PHE A 76 15.84 12.78 -0.80
N THR A 77 16.78 11.97 -0.31
CA THR A 77 17.29 10.80 -1.03
C THR A 77 17.52 9.65 -0.04
N PHE A 78 17.08 8.45 -0.43
CA PHE A 78 17.46 7.19 0.19
C PHE A 78 18.18 6.32 -0.84
N GLU A 79 19.20 5.59 -0.42
CA GLU A 79 19.95 4.66 -1.26
C GLU A 79 20.16 3.34 -0.52
N GLY A 80 20.05 2.24 -1.23
CA GLY A 80 20.24 0.92 -0.64
C GLY A 80 20.06 -0.20 -1.64
N ALA A 81 19.90 -1.42 -1.15
CA ALA A 81 19.60 -2.59 -1.97
C ALA A 81 18.52 -3.43 -1.30
N GLN A 82 17.69 -4.07 -2.12
CA GLN A 82 16.59 -4.89 -1.67
C GLN A 82 16.62 -6.24 -2.40
N ASP A 83 16.57 -7.34 -1.65
CA ASP A 83 16.60 -8.68 -2.23
C ASP A 83 15.23 -9.09 -2.81
N SER A 84 14.14 -8.55 -2.27
CA SER A 84 12.78 -8.81 -2.73
C SER A 84 11.93 -7.55 -2.68
N VAL A 85 10.91 -7.47 -3.53
CA VAL A 85 9.96 -6.34 -3.52
C VAL A 85 9.09 -6.41 -2.27
N VAL A 86 9.04 -5.32 -1.51
CA VAL A 86 8.22 -5.20 -0.29
C VAL A 86 7.44 -3.89 -0.26
N ASN A 87 6.24 -3.92 0.29
CA ASN A 87 5.48 -2.68 0.53
C ASN A 87 6.05 -1.94 1.74
N ARG A 88 6.26 -0.64 1.60
CA ARG A 88 6.78 0.27 2.62
C ARG A 88 6.06 1.62 2.55
N TYR A 89 6.36 2.48 3.52
CA TYR A 89 5.80 3.81 3.63
C TYR A 89 6.92 4.85 3.67
N ILE A 90 6.78 5.93 2.91
CA ILE A 90 7.56 7.13 3.12
C ILE A 90 6.68 8.12 3.87
N THR A 91 7.17 8.61 5.00
CA THR A 91 6.40 9.46 5.91
C THR A 91 7.15 10.71 6.26
N TYR A 92 6.42 11.79 6.38
CA TYR A 92 6.88 13.07 6.92
C TYR A 92 5.83 13.60 7.89
N SER A 93 6.28 14.20 8.99
CA SER A 93 5.38 14.82 9.95
C SER A 93 6.05 16.04 10.57
N LYS A 94 5.29 17.14 10.68
CA LYS A 94 5.71 18.39 11.31
C LYS A 94 4.52 19.01 12.05
N ASP A 95 4.74 19.46 13.27
CA ASP A 95 3.75 20.18 14.09
C ASP A 95 2.40 19.45 14.27
N GLY A 96 2.40 18.11 14.21
CA GLY A 96 1.20 17.29 14.31
C GLY A 96 0.53 16.96 12.97
N ASP A 97 0.91 17.65 11.89
CA ASP A 97 0.49 17.31 10.54
C ASP A 97 1.41 16.28 9.94
N GLY A 98 0.84 15.19 9.40
CA GLY A 98 1.59 14.11 8.76
C GLY A 98 1.11 13.83 7.34
N VAL A 99 2.05 13.52 6.46
CA VAL A 99 1.78 13.03 5.11
C VAL A 99 2.58 11.76 4.87
N TYR A 100 1.99 10.82 4.16
CA TYR A 100 2.68 9.59 3.78
C TYR A 100 2.23 9.08 2.42
N VAL A 101 3.08 8.29 1.80
CA VAL A 101 2.77 7.47 0.63
C VAL A 101 3.25 6.05 0.89
N ASP A 102 2.41 5.08 0.60
CA ASP A 102 2.80 3.68 0.51
C ASP A 102 3.35 3.40 -0.89
N PHE A 103 4.39 2.58 -0.95
CA PHE A 103 5.11 2.29 -2.17
C PHE A 103 5.75 0.90 -2.12
N PHE A 104 6.21 0.42 -3.26
CA PHE A 104 6.99 -0.80 -3.35
C PHE A 104 8.48 -0.48 -3.35
N LEU A 105 9.16 -0.87 -2.25
CA LEU A 105 10.61 -0.80 -2.18
C LEU A 105 11.19 -1.94 -3.04
N GLU A 106 11.74 -1.57 -4.17
CA GLU A 106 12.38 -2.44 -5.16
C GLU A 106 13.61 -1.74 -5.76
N ASN A 107 14.54 -2.50 -6.30
CA ASN A 107 15.74 -1.92 -6.90
C ASN A 107 15.40 -1.15 -8.18
N GLY A 108 15.98 0.03 -8.31
CA GLY A 108 15.72 0.96 -9.39
C GLY A 108 15.66 2.41 -8.91
N LYS A 109 15.23 3.31 -9.77
CA LYS A 109 15.09 4.73 -9.47
C LYS A 109 13.63 5.04 -9.16
N ILE A 110 13.32 5.28 -7.91
CA ILE A 110 11.98 5.59 -7.43
C ILE A 110 11.89 7.11 -7.21
N LYS A 111 10.86 7.72 -7.75
CA LYS A 111 10.52 9.14 -7.55
C LYS A 111 9.30 9.23 -6.64
N VAL A 112 9.37 10.08 -5.62
CA VAL A 112 8.31 10.27 -4.65
C VAL A 112 7.90 11.73 -4.57
N ASN A 113 6.59 11.97 -4.58
CA ASN A 113 6.01 13.25 -4.24
C ASN A 113 5.11 13.10 -3.01
N LEU A 114 5.34 13.92 -2.00
CA LEU A 114 4.52 13.99 -0.79
C LEU A 114 3.88 15.38 -0.72
N SER A 115 2.67 15.50 -1.27
CA SER A 115 1.83 16.68 -1.07
C SER A 115 0.49 16.27 -0.46
N LYS A 116 -0.31 17.23 0.01
CA LYS A 116 -1.65 16.93 0.54
C LYS A 116 -2.57 16.38 -0.55
N ASP A 117 -2.48 16.92 -1.76
CA ASP A 117 -3.39 16.65 -2.85
C ASP A 117 -2.85 15.64 -3.87
N ASP A 118 -1.51 15.50 -3.95
CA ASP A 118 -0.86 14.61 -4.92
C ASP A 118 0.27 13.83 -4.24
N LYS A 119 -0.05 12.59 -3.86
CA LYS A 119 0.89 11.63 -3.27
C LYS A 119 1.22 10.58 -4.32
N SER A 120 2.50 10.48 -4.69
CA SER A 120 2.89 9.53 -5.73
C SER A 120 4.23 8.86 -5.44
N ALA A 121 4.36 7.63 -5.93
CA ALA A 121 5.63 6.90 -6.03
C ALA A 121 5.67 6.22 -7.40
N THR A 122 6.71 6.52 -8.20
CA THR A 122 6.82 6.09 -9.60
C THR A 122 8.27 5.79 -9.99
N GLY A 123 8.48 5.29 -11.21
CA GLY A 123 9.79 5.11 -11.82
C GLY A 123 10.33 3.68 -11.76
N THR A 124 9.56 2.75 -11.21
CA THR A 124 9.84 1.32 -11.23
C THR A 124 8.56 0.54 -11.53
N PRO A 125 8.65 -0.69 -12.07
CA PRO A 125 7.47 -1.40 -12.60
C PRO A 125 6.32 -1.56 -11.61
N ASN A 126 6.61 -1.94 -10.34
CA ASN A 126 5.55 -2.13 -9.35
C ASN A 126 4.98 -0.78 -8.86
N ASN A 127 5.81 0.23 -8.70
CA ASN A 127 5.35 1.57 -8.32
C ASN A 127 4.50 2.20 -9.42
N ASP A 128 4.90 2.09 -10.69
CA ASP A 128 4.13 2.63 -11.82
C ASP A 128 2.78 1.92 -11.97
N ALA A 129 2.75 0.58 -11.85
CA ALA A 129 1.51 -0.19 -11.89
C ALA A 129 0.57 0.18 -10.72
N TYR A 130 1.12 0.35 -9.52
CA TYR A 130 0.34 0.73 -8.35
C TYR A 130 -0.18 2.17 -8.45
N GLN A 131 0.65 3.09 -8.94
CA GLN A 131 0.25 4.49 -9.13
C GLN A 131 -0.88 4.64 -10.16
N GLU A 132 -0.89 3.83 -11.23
CA GLU A 132 -2.01 3.81 -12.20
C GLU A 132 -3.34 3.48 -11.51
N ILE A 133 -3.34 2.48 -10.62
CA ILE A 133 -4.54 2.07 -9.88
C ILE A 133 -4.94 3.17 -8.90
N ARG A 134 -3.99 3.73 -8.15
CA ARG A 134 -4.24 4.81 -7.19
C ARG A 134 -4.82 6.06 -7.85
N ASN A 135 -4.36 6.41 -9.05
CA ASN A 135 -4.90 7.56 -9.79
C ASN A 135 -6.38 7.36 -10.13
N LYS A 136 -6.79 6.14 -10.51
CA LYS A 136 -8.22 5.81 -10.74
C LYS A 136 -9.02 5.92 -9.46
N ILE A 137 -8.51 5.35 -8.35
CA ILE A 137 -9.16 5.37 -7.04
C ILE A 137 -9.29 6.81 -6.53
N ASN A 138 -8.22 7.61 -6.55
CA ASN A 138 -8.25 9.00 -6.09
C ASN A 138 -9.26 9.84 -6.87
N ALA A 139 -9.42 9.61 -8.18
CA ALA A 139 -10.42 10.32 -8.98
C ALA A 139 -11.87 9.93 -8.58
N ILE A 140 -12.10 8.71 -8.13
CA ILE A 140 -13.37 8.25 -7.59
C ILE A 140 -13.61 8.86 -6.21
N ASP A 141 -12.62 8.78 -5.32
CA ASP A 141 -12.68 9.32 -3.95
C ASP A 141 -13.00 10.82 -3.93
N GLN A 142 -12.40 11.60 -4.83
CA GLN A 142 -12.69 13.03 -4.98
C GLN A 142 -14.15 13.28 -5.35
N LYS A 143 -14.74 12.49 -6.25
CA LYS A 143 -16.15 12.59 -6.60
C LYS A 143 -17.05 12.19 -5.45
N GLN A 144 -16.74 11.10 -4.74
CA GLN A 144 -17.48 10.66 -3.56
C GLN A 144 -17.45 11.73 -2.45
N ALA A 145 -16.28 12.33 -2.20
CA ALA A 145 -16.15 13.42 -1.23
C ALA A 145 -17.03 14.64 -1.61
N ALA A 146 -17.08 15.00 -2.89
CA ALA A 146 -17.93 16.09 -3.38
C ALA A 146 -19.43 15.78 -3.19
N ILE A 147 -19.85 14.53 -3.47
CA ILE A 147 -21.24 14.10 -3.24
C ILE A 147 -21.57 14.14 -1.74
N TYR A 148 -20.66 13.60 -0.91
CA TYR A 148 -20.86 13.59 0.55
C TYR A 148 -21.01 15.00 1.12
N GLN A 149 -20.19 15.95 0.68
CA GLN A 149 -20.33 17.37 1.06
C GLN A 149 -21.67 17.94 0.60
N ALA A 150 -22.07 17.67 -0.64
CA ALA A 150 -23.32 18.15 -1.19
C ALA A 150 -24.56 17.56 -0.47
N MET A 151 -24.47 16.31 0.02
CA MET A 151 -25.55 15.67 0.80
C MET A 151 -25.76 16.32 2.19
N GLY A 152 -24.79 17.08 2.70
CA GLY A 152 -24.90 17.88 3.92
C GLY A 152 -25.80 19.13 3.78
N ASP A 153 -26.19 19.50 2.56
CA ASP A 153 -27.10 20.65 2.31
C ASP A 153 -28.55 20.31 2.76
N SER A 154 -29.00 21.00 3.79
CA SER A 154 -30.34 20.82 4.35
C SER A 154 -31.49 21.29 3.41
N THR A 155 -31.16 22.00 2.33
CA THR A 155 -32.13 22.48 1.35
C THR A 155 -32.47 21.49 0.25
N LEU A 156 -31.74 20.37 0.17
CA LEU A 156 -31.98 19.31 -0.82
C LEU A 156 -33.37 18.68 -0.65
N THR A 157 -34.09 18.54 -1.75
CA THR A 157 -35.32 17.75 -1.79
C THR A 157 -35.00 16.25 -1.67
N ASP A 158 -36.00 15.43 -1.32
CA ASP A 158 -35.81 13.98 -1.21
C ASP A 158 -35.39 13.34 -2.55
N ASP A 159 -35.92 13.81 -3.68
CA ASP A 159 -35.53 13.37 -5.01
C ASP A 159 -34.07 13.69 -5.30
N GLN A 160 -33.57 14.86 -4.90
CA GLN A 160 -32.17 15.24 -5.06
C GLN A 160 -31.25 14.39 -4.18
N LYS A 161 -31.67 14.09 -2.94
CA LYS A 161 -30.92 13.18 -2.06
C LYS A 161 -30.84 11.77 -2.66
N MET A 162 -31.98 11.25 -3.16
CA MET A 162 -32.01 9.93 -3.80
C MET A 162 -31.10 9.88 -5.04
N ALA A 163 -31.10 10.93 -5.87
CA ALA A 163 -30.22 11.00 -7.03
C ALA A 163 -28.73 10.99 -6.63
N LYS A 164 -28.34 11.73 -5.58
CA LYS A 164 -26.98 11.73 -5.05
C LYS A 164 -26.58 10.40 -4.44
N GLN A 165 -27.48 9.73 -3.75
CA GLN A 165 -27.26 8.39 -3.20
C GLN A 165 -27.03 7.36 -4.31
N LYS A 166 -27.77 7.44 -5.40
CA LYS A 166 -27.57 6.59 -6.57
C LYS A 166 -26.20 6.84 -7.21
N GLU A 167 -25.83 8.13 -7.42
CA GLU A 167 -24.50 8.48 -7.95
C GLU A 167 -23.37 7.98 -7.04
N PHE A 168 -23.54 8.06 -5.73
CA PHE A 168 -22.57 7.53 -4.77
C PHE A 168 -22.41 6.00 -4.91
N SER A 169 -23.51 5.26 -5.00
CA SER A 169 -23.47 3.81 -5.21
C SER A 169 -22.80 3.42 -6.54
N GLU A 170 -23.04 4.17 -7.62
CA GLU A 170 -22.36 3.95 -8.89
C GLU A 170 -20.83 4.16 -8.78
N LEU A 171 -20.40 5.11 -7.94
CA LEU A 171 -18.96 5.30 -7.64
C LEU A 171 -18.38 4.21 -6.75
N GLU A 172 -19.14 3.63 -5.82
CA GLU A 172 -18.72 2.45 -5.05
C GLU A 172 -18.49 1.24 -5.96
N GLU A 173 -19.40 1.02 -6.93
CA GLU A 173 -19.22 -0.02 -7.94
C GLU A 173 -17.98 0.24 -8.81
N ALA A 174 -17.76 1.49 -9.23
CA ALA A 174 -16.58 1.88 -10.00
C ALA A 174 -15.27 1.69 -9.22
N TYR A 175 -15.26 1.97 -7.90
CA TYR A 175 -14.13 1.71 -7.01
C TYR A 175 -13.82 0.21 -6.94
N SER A 176 -14.83 -0.60 -6.65
CA SER A 176 -14.69 -2.07 -6.58
C SER A 176 -14.19 -2.65 -7.91
N GLN A 177 -14.71 -2.14 -9.04
CA GLN A 177 -14.26 -2.54 -10.37
C GLN A 177 -12.79 -2.15 -10.62
N ALA A 178 -12.35 -0.95 -10.21
CA ALA A 178 -10.97 -0.51 -10.36
C ALA A 178 -10.00 -1.41 -9.58
N ILE A 179 -10.37 -1.82 -8.37
CA ILE A 179 -9.59 -2.79 -7.57
C ILE A 179 -9.52 -4.15 -8.28
N LYS A 180 -10.68 -4.70 -8.74
CA LYS A 180 -10.73 -5.98 -9.45
C LYS A 180 -9.85 -5.99 -10.70
N GLU A 181 -9.91 -4.94 -11.51
CA GLU A 181 -9.06 -4.77 -12.70
C GLU A 181 -7.57 -4.70 -12.29
N GLY A 182 -7.27 -3.96 -11.22
CA GLY A 182 -5.93 -3.85 -10.65
C GLY A 182 -5.38 -5.21 -10.21
N VAL A 183 -6.18 -6.01 -9.51
CA VAL A 183 -5.83 -7.38 -9.12
C VAL A 183 -5.61 -8.25 -10.34
N GLN A 184 -6.55 -8.29 -11.28
CA GLN A 184 -6.49 -9.15 -12.46
C GLN A 184 -5.26 -8.86 -13.33
N LYS A 185 -4.97 -7.57 -13.57
CA LYS A 185 -3.82 -7.13 -14.36
C LYS A 185 -2.48 -7.48 -13.70
N ASN A 186 -2.45 -7.55 -12.35
CA ASN A 186 -1.23 -7.62 -11.56
C ASN A 186 -1.11 -8.85 -10.66
N ILE A 187 -1.98 -9.85 -10.74
CA ILE A 187 -2.01 -10.99 -9.81
C ILE A 187 -0.70 -11.81 -9.77
N THR A 188 0.13 -11.67 -10.79
CA THR A 188 1.43 -12.34 -10.87
C THR A 188 2.60 -11.53 -10.28
N ASN A 189 2.35 -10.32 -9.79
CA ASN A 189 3.35 -9.45 -9.20
C ASN A 189 2.91 -8.95 -7.80
N PRO A 190 3.81 -8.32 -7.00
CA PRO A 190 3.53 -7.86 -5.64
C PRO A 190 2.31 -6.94 -5.52
N VAL A 191 2.04 -6.09 -6.53
CA VAL A 191 0.90 -5.16 -6.54
C VAL A 191 -0.42 -5.91 -6.50
N GLY A 192 -0.62 -6.82 -7.44
CA GLY A 192 -1.87 -7.59 -7.51
C GLY A 192 -2.06 -8.50 -6.32
N ILE A 193 -0.98 -9.11 -5.80
CA ILE A 193 -1.03 -9.94 -4.60
C ILE A 193 -1.43 -9.12 -3.38
N MET A 194 -0.86 -7.91 -3.21
CA MET A 194 -1.25 -7.01 -2.12
C MET A 194 -2.72 -6.62 -2.22
N LEU A 195 -3.19 -6.19 -3.39
CA LEU A 195 -4.59 -5.82 -3.61
C LEU A 195 -5.53 -7.00 -3.39
N PHE A 196 -5.20 -8.19 -3.89
CA PHE A 196 -5.99 -9.40 -3.70
C PHE A 196 -6.13 -9.75 -2.21
N LYS A 197 -5.05 -9.68 -1.44
CA LYS A 197 -5.08 -9.90 0.01
C LYS A 197 -5.98 -8.93 0.76
N GLN A 198 -6.18 -7.73 0.22
CA GLN A 198 -7.03 -6.69 0.81
C GLN A 198 -8.49 -6.81 0.41
N SER A 199 -8.78 -7.32 -0.80
CA SER A 199 -10.11 -7.30 -1.41
C SER A 199 -10.78 -8.67 -1.61
N PHE A 200 -10.15 -9.78 -1.22
CA PHE A 200 -10.66 -11.13 -1.54
C PHE A 200 -12.06 -11.41 -0.96
N TYR A 201 -12.46 -10.74 0.12
CA TYR A 201 -13.81 -10.90 0.69
C TYR A 201 -14.91 -10.31 -0.20
N GLU A 202 -14.57 -9.40 -1.10
CA GLU A 202 -15.51 -8.77 -2.04
C GLU A 202 -15.70 -9.60 -3.32
N ASN A 203 -14.86 -10.60 -3.54
CA ASN A 203 -14.92 -11.45 -4.72
C ASN A 203 -15.86 -12.64 -4.50
N SER A 204 -16.36 -13.19 -5.61
CA SER A 204 -17.01 -14.51 -5.59
C SER A 204 -16.00 -15.62 -5.25
N THR A 205 -16.50 -16.74 -4.77
CA THR A 205 -15.66 -17.93 -4.50
C THR A 205 -14.95 -18.41 -5.77
N GLU A 206 -15.64 -18.36 -6.92
CA GLU A 206 -15.13 -18.72 -8.24
C GLU A 206 -13.99 -17.80 -8.68
N ASP A 207 -14.15 -16.47 -8.48
CA ASP A 207 -13.12 -15.50 -8.81
C ASP A 207 -11.88 -15.71 -7.93
N ASN A 208 -12.06 -15.91 -6.63
CA ASN A 208 -10.96 -16.20 -5.71
C ASN A 208 -10.21 -17.47 -6.12
N ASP A 209 -10.93 -18.57 -6.46
CA ASP A 209 -10.31 -19.82 -6.91
C ASP A 209 -9.51 -19.62 -8.21
N ALA A 210 -10.03 -18.83 -9.15
CA ALA A 210 -9.36 -18.51 -10.40
C ALA A 210 -8.10 -17.65 -10.19
N LEU A 211 -8.14 -16.66 -9.29
CA LEU A 211 -7.01 -15.80 -8.95
C LEU A 211 -5.93 -16.58 -8.20
N LEU A 212 -6.30 -17.41 -7.22
CA LEU A 212 -5.36 -18.24 -6.45
C LEU A 212 -4.52 -19.17 -7.33
N LYS A 213 -5.07 -19.67 -8.44
CA LYS A 213 -4.33 -20.49 -9.40
C LYS A 213 -3.28 -19.73 -10.20
N GLN A 214 -3.38 -18.42 -10.28
CA GLN A 214 -2.46 -17.55 -11.02
C GLN A 214 -1.32 -17.04 -10.16
N ILE A 215 -1.41 -17.14 -8.82
CA ILE A 215 -0.40 -16.65 -7.89
C ILE A 215 0.92 -17.44 -8.07
N PRO A 216 2.05 -16.77 -8.28
CA PRO A 216 3.36 -17.40 -8.46
C PRO A 216 3.78 -18.24 -7.25
N ALA A 217 4.63 -19.25 -7.51
CA ALA A 217 5.06 -20.24 -6.51
C ALA A 217 5.72 -19.61 -5.26
N ASN A 218 6.46 -18.53 -5.42
CA ASN A 218 7.14 -17.83 -4.32
C ASN A 218 6.18 -17.15 -3.33
N TYR A 219 4.89 -16.95 -3.69
CA TYR A 219 3.87 -16.38 -2.80
C TYR A 219 2.88 -17.43 -2.27
N GLN A 220 2.95 -18.68 -2.75
CA GLN A 220 2.00 -19.72 -2.38
C GLN A 220 2.02 -20.07 -0.88
N ASN A 221 3.15 -19.83 -0.21
CA ASN A 221 3.35 -20.06 1.23
C ASN A 221 3.16 -18.78 2.08
N ASP A 222 2.74 -17.67 1.48
CA ASP A 222 2.37 -16.46 2.24
C ASP A 222 1.19 -16.80 3.18
N GLU A 223 1.31 -16.45 4.45
CA GLU A 223 0.33 -16.81 5.48
C GLU A 223 -1.11 -16.37 5.12
N THR A 224 -1.25 -15.16 4.55
CA THR A 224 -2.56 -14.64 4.13
C THR A 224 -3.09 -15.41 2.92
N ILE A 225 -2.25 -15.74 1.93
CA ILE A 225 -2.64 -16.52 0.77
C ILE A 225 -3.08 -17.92 1.19
N VAL A 226 -2.39 -18.56 2.13
CA VAL A 226 -2.79 -19.86 2.69
C VAL A 226 -4.17 -19.78 3.37
N LYS A 227 -4.41 -18.72 4.15
CA LYS A 227 -5.73 -18.48 4.76
C LYS A 227 -6.83 -18.26 3.72
N ILE A 228 -6.56 -17.48 2.68
CA ILE A 228 -7.52 -17.24 1.59
C ILE A 228 -7.86 -18.54 0.87
N LYS A 229 -6.89 -19.41 0.61
CA LYS A 229 -7.12 -20.74 0.04
C LYS A 229 -8.06 -21.59 0.91
N ASP A 230 -7.75 -21.68 2.20
CA ASP A 230 -8.57 -22.45 3.15
C ASP A 230 -10.03 -21.93 3.19
N ILE A 231 -10.20 -20.61 3.25
CA ILE A 231 -11.53 -19.97 3.20
C ILE A 231 -12.23 -20.31 1.89
N THR A 232 -11.57 -20.16 0.74
CA THR A 232 -12.15 -20.43 -0.59
C THR A 232 -12.57 -21.89 -0.71
N GLU A 233 -11.75 -22.85 -0.27
CA GLU A 233 -12.11 -24.27 -0.29
C GLU A 233 -13.30 -24.60 0.62
N LYS A 234 -13.39 -24.00 1.79
CA LYS A 234 -14.54 -24.14 2.69
C LYS A 234 -15.81 -23.56 2.07
N GLN A 235 -15.73 -22.39 1.43
CA GLN A 235 -16.85 -21.79 0.72
C GLN A 235 -17.32 -22.68 -0.44
N LYS A 236 -16.41 -23.24 -1.22
CA LYS A 236 -16.75 -24.21 -2.29
C LYS A 236 -17.47 -25.44 -1.74
N ALA A 237 -16.99 -25.98 -0.63
CA ALA A 237 -17.59 -27.16 -0.01
C ALA A 237 -19.00 -26.92 0.56
N THR A 238 -19.34 -25.66 0.87
CA THR A 238 -20.64 -25.26 1.42
C THR A 238 -21.51 -24.46 0.45
N ALA A 239 -21.09 -24.34 -0.81
CA ALA A 239 -21.85 -23.60 -1.82
C ALA A 239 -23.24 -24.21 -2.08
N ALA A 240 -24.14 -23.41 -2.63
CA ALA A 240 -25.47 -23.87 -3.01
C ALA A 240 -25.38 -25.09 -3.95
N GLY A 241 -26.20 -26.11 -3.68
CA GLY A 241 -26.22 -27.40 -4.40
C GLY A 241 -25.22 -28.44 -3.87
N GLN A 242 -24.33 -28.08 -2.94
CA GLN A 242 -23.45 -29.05 -2.28
C GLN A 242 -24.21 -29.81 -1.18
N LYS A 243 -23.74 -31.02 -0.88
CA LYS A 243 -24.23 -31.76 0.28
C LYS A 243 -23.85 -31.01 1.56
N PHE A 244 -24.78 -30.83 2.49
CA PHE A 244 -24.50 -30.22 3.77
C PHE A 244 -23.40 -30.98 4.53
N ILE A 245 -22.58 -30.23 5.28
CA ILE A 245 -21.59 -30.80 6.20
C ILE A 245 -22.28 -31.03 7.53
N ASP A 246 -22.28 -32.28 7.99
CA ASP A 246 -22.90 -32.62 9.27
C ASP A 246 -22.05 -32.12 10.44
N PHE A 247 -22.68 -31.64 11.47
CA PHE A 247 -22.04 -31.23 12.73
C PHE A 247 -22.91 -31.56 13.93
N GLU A 248 -22.27 -31.74 15.08
CA GLU A 248 -22.93 -32.01 16.36
C GLU A 248 -22.95 -30.74 17.21
N MET A 249 -24.06 -30.51 17.89
CA MET A 249 -24.25 -29.45 18.86
C MET A 249 -25.04 -29.96 20.07
N LEU A 250 -25.02 -29.21 21.18
CA LEU A 250 -25.83 -29.51 22.32
C LEU A 250 -27.12 -28.69 22.29
N THR A 251 -28.24 -29.33 22.63
CA THR A 251 -29.49 -28.65 22.93
C THR A 251 -29.36 -27.84 24.25
N PRO A 252 -30.26 -26.90 24.55
CA PRO A 252 -30.23 -26.13 25.80
C PRO A 252 -30.25 -27.00 27.08
N ASP A 253 -30.82 -28.23 26.97
CA ASP A 253 -30.85 -29.22 28.05
C ASP A 253 -29.63 -30.17 28.01
N GLY A 254 -28.62 -29.87 27.22
CA GLY A 254 -27.33 -30.57 27.17
C GLY A 254 -27.33 -31.90 26.40
N LYS A 255 -28.33 -32.20 25.59
CA LYS A 255 -28.36 -33.40 24.76
C LYS A 255 -27.65 -33.20 23.42
N PRO A 256 -26.82 -34.14 22.97
CA PRO A 256 -26.19 -34.05 21.66
C PRO A 256 -27.24 -34.25 20.55
N VAL A 257 -27.17 -33.41 19.52
CA VAL A 257 -27.97 -33.50 18.29
C VAL A 257 -27.08 -33.20 17.08
N LYS A 258 -27.40 -33.76 15.93
CA LYS A 258 -26.71 -33.57 14.65
C LYS A 258 -27.59 -32.85 13.65
N LEU A 259 -27.00 -32.11 12.73
CA LEU A 259 -27.75 -31.49 11.64
C LEU A 259 -28.47 -32.55 10.83
N SER A 260 -27.87 -33.73 10.60
CA SER A 260 -28.47 -34.90 9.93
C SER A 260 -29.74 -35.43 10.63
N ASP A 261 -29.98 -35.13 11.90
CA ASP A 261 -31.22 -35.49 12.58
C ASP A 261 -32.42 -34.69 12.06
N TYR A 262 -32.20 -33.58 11.39
CA TYR A 262 -33.24 -32.68 10.90
C TYR A 262 -33.32 -32.61 9.36
N VAL A 263 -32.19 -32.69 8.66
CA VAL A 263 -32.11 -32.56 7.20
C VAL A 263 -32.68 -33.83 6.52
N GLY A 264 -33.37 -33.64 5.40
CA GLY A 264 -33.92 -34.77 4.60
C GLY A 264 -35.18 -35.39 5.17
N LYS A 265 -35.84 -34.81 6.15
CA LYS A 265 -37.10 -35.29 6.76
C LYS A 265 -38.37 -34.68 6.13
N GLY A 266 -38.28 -34.23 4.89
CA GLY A 266 -39.41 -33.60 4.17
C GLY A 266 -39.74 -32.17 4.59
N LYS A 267 -38.82 -31.49 5.29
CA LYS A 267 -38.95 -30.11 5.71
C LYS A 267 -37.71 -29.30 5.28
N VAL A 268 -37.89 -28.00 5.09
CA VAL A 268 -36.78 -27.04 4.95
C VAL A 268 -36.18 -26.81 6.32
N VAL A 269 -34.87 -26.89 6.40
CA VAL A 269 -34.09 -26.58 7.63
C VAL A 269 -33.30 -25.32 7.37
N LEU A 270 -33.51 -24.32 8.22
CA LEU A 270 -32.69 -23.10 8.28
C LEU A 270 -31.66 -23.28 9.40
N VAL A 271 -30.38 -23.08 9.07
CA VAL A 271 -29.29 -23.03 10.04
C VAL A 271 -28.84 -21.60 10.17
N ASP A 272 -28.91 -21.05 11.38
CA ASP A 272 -28.47 -19.71 11.69
C ASP A 272 -27.27 -19.77 12.68
N PHE A 273 -26.15 -19.16 12.30
CA PHE A 273 -24.97 -19.06 13.15
C PHE A 273 -24.90 -17.65 13.71
N TRP A 274 -25.05 -17.51 14.99
CA TRP A 274 -25.01 -16.22 15.67
C TRP A 274 -24.01 -16.23 16.84
N ALA A 275 -23.42 -15.05 17.17
CA ALA A 275 -22.48 -14.85 18.27
C ALA A 275 -22.91 -13.68 19.16
#